data_ddc8e8a5237f36e1bbd1393b35b4d0f7
#
_entry.id   ddc8e8a5237f36e1bbd1393b35b4d0f7
#
_cell.length_a   1.000
_cell.length_b   1.000
_cell.length_c   1.000
_cell.angle_alpha   90.00
_cell.angle_beta   90.00
_cell.angle_gamma   90.00
#
_symmetry.space_group_name_H-M   'P 1'
#
loop_
_entity.id
_entity.type
_entity.pdbx_description
1 polymer ?
#
loop_
_entity_poly.entity_id
_entity_poly.type
_entity_poly.pdbx_seq_one_letter_code
_entity_poly.pdbx_strand_id
1 'polypeptide(L)'
;NSDAFGTPLKPANFDNLSGIVGAYLPANEVSEGTLQVSNIPFEVKTTGFDNVRCNGQVMVLPERLNVKRIYILASSNHGDYNVTIGLDSNFYNVTINDWCKSPNGLVFDYRYISTGERQFITCGVSVYSIEVNNTVQKLTLPSEINVHIFAITMELSN
;
A
#
# COMPACT_ATOMS: atom_id res chain seq x y z
N ASN A 1 0.48 8.42 -7.16
CA ASN A 1 1.28 9.64 -7.15
C ASN A 1 2.67 9.43 -6.52
N SER A 2 3.04 8.20 -6.26
CA SER A 2 4.35 7.78 -5.75
C SER A 2 4.75 6.47 -6.42
N ASP A 3 6.04 6.17 -6.46
CA ASP A 3 6.61 4.93 -6.97
C ASP A 3 7.41 4.21 -5.86
N ALA A 4 7.10 2.95 -5.65
CA ALA A 4 7.77 2.10 -4.67
C ALA A 4 8.48 0.92 -5.32
N PHE A 5 7.97 0.46 -6.46
CA PHE A 5 8.55 -0.63 -7.22
C PHE A 5 9.52 -0.14 -8.28
N GLY A 6 10.71 -0.71 -8.31
CA GLY A 6 11.73 -0.33 -9.27
C GLY A 6 12.65 -1.48 -9.67
N THR A 7 13.52 -1.21 -10.61
CA THR A 7 14.61 -2.09 -11.03
C THR A 7 15.94 -1.34 -10.98
N PRO A 8 17.10 -2.02 -11.03
CA PRO A 8 18.39 -1.32 -11.09
C PRO A 8 18.51 -0.33 -12.27
N LEU A 9 17.78 -0.59 -13.37
CA LEU A 9 17.76 0.29 -14.56
C LEU A 9 16.72 1.40 -14.48
N LYS A 10 15.69 1.25 -13.63
CA LYS A 10 14.65 2.23 -13.34
C LYS A 10 14.39 2.23 -11.84
N PRO A 11 15.26 2.89 -11.07
CA PRO A 11 15.10 2.95 -9.62
C PRO A 11 13.85 3.74 -9.26
N ALA A 12 13.12 3.25 -8.26
CA ALA A 12 12.05 3.99 -7.59
C ALA A 12 12.62 4.77 -6.39
N ASN A 13 11.80 5.58 -5.77
CA ASN A 13 12.20 6.41 -4.63
C ASN A 13 11.18 6.28 -3.49
N PHE A 14 11.07 5.08 -2.94
CA PHE A 14 10.07 4.80 -1.91
C PHE A 14 10.51 5.29 -0.53
N ASP A 15 11.74 4.96 -0.16
CA ASP A 15 12.31 5.33 1.14
C ASP A 15 13.51 6.26 0.93
N ASN A 16 13.26 7.55 0.93
CA ASN A 16 14.27 8.58 0.80
C ASN A 16 14.37 9.38 2.09
N LEU A 17 15.14 8.87 3.04
CA LEU A 17 15.60 9.68 4.17
C LEU A 17 16.60 10.71 3.66
N SER A 18 16.37 11.97 3.97
CA SER A 18 17.18 13.10 3.53
C SER A 18 18.69 12.83 3.69
N GLY A 19 19.40 12.73 2.56
CA GLY A 19 20.84 12.48 2.50
C GLY A 19 21.25 11.01 2.54
N ILE A 20 20.31 10.06 2.58
CA ILE A 20 20.56 8.63 2.48
C ILE A 20 19.99 8.11 1.16
N VAL A 21 20.68 7.15 0.61
CA VAL A 21 20.41 6.40 -0.60
C VAL A 21 18.98 5.84 -0.54
N GLY A 22 18.08 6.34 -1.40
CA GLY A 22 16.70 5.88 -1.48
C GLY A 22 16.64 4.37 -1.73
N ALA A 23 15.71 3.69 -1.06
CA ALA A 23 15.50 2.26 -1.21
C ALA A 23 14.11 2.00 -1.80
N TYR A 24 13.95 0.85 -2.49
CA TYR A 24 12.71 0.52 -3.19
C TYR A 24 12.50 -0.98 -3.31
N LEU A 25 11.25 -1.38 -3.56
CA LEU A 25 10.83 -2.76 -3.75
C LEU A 25 11.19 -3.27 -5.15
N PRO A 26 11.51 -4.58 -5.29
CA PRO A 26 11.90 -5.18 -6.58
C PRO A 26 10.70 -5.38 -7.51
N ALA A 27 10.53 -4.52 -8.52
CA ALA A 27 9.47 -4.64 -9.52
C ALA A 27 9.54 -5.95 -10.32
N ASN A 28 10.72 -6.51 -10.53
CA ASN A 28 10.93 -7.75 -11.27
C ASN A 28 10.46 -9.03 -10.54
N GLU A 29 10.11 -8.92 -9.27
CA GLU A 29 9.56 -10.05 -8.47
C GLU A 29 8.03 -10.06 -8.44
N VAL A 30 7.36 -9.06 -9.05
CA VAL A 30 5.90 -8.91 -9.03
C VAL A 30 5.37 -8.77 -10.44
N SER A 31 4.41 -9.61 -10.79
CA SER A 31 3.66 -9.43 -12.05
C SER A 31 2.64 -8.31 -11.88
N GLU A 32 2.60 -7.36 -12.81
CA GLU A 32 1.58 -6.32 -12.84
C GLU A 32 0.21 -6.92 -13.20
N GLY A 33 -0.86 -6.40 -12.60
CA GLY A 33 -2.23 -6.86 -12.80
C GLY A 33 -2.87 -7.43 -11.53
N THR A 34 -3.86 -8.31 -11.70
CA THR A 34 -4.57 -8.92 -10.57
C THR A 34 -3.72 -10.01 -9.91
N LEU A 35 -3.32 -9.78 -8.68
CA LEU A 35 -2.57 -10.73 -7.85
C LEU A 35 -3.43 -11.24 -6.69
N GLN A 36 -3.22 -12.53 -6.35
CA GLN A 36 -3.78 -13.11 -5.13
C GLN A 36 -2.77 -12.93 -3.99
N VAL A 37 -3.07 -12.02 -3.07
CA VAL A 37 -2.27 -11.78 -1.88
C VAL A 37 -3.07 -12.21 -0.65
N SER A 38 -2.60 -13.21 0.07
CA SER A 38 -3.33 -13.81 1.21
C SER A 38 -4.76 -14.27 0.83
N ASN A 39 -4.94 -14.83 -0.38
CA ASN A 39 -6.22 -15.23 -0.98
C ASN A 39 -7.19 -14.06 -1.28
N ILE A 40 -6.70 -12.85 -1.33
CA ILE A 40 -7.48 -11.66 -1.68
C ILE A 40 -6.97 -11.13 -3.02
N PRO A 41 -7.85 -10.90 -4.01
CA PRO A 41 -7.45 -10.32 -5.28
C PRO A 41 -7.16 -8.84 -5.14
N PHE A 42 -5.98 -8.40 -5.57
CA PHE A 42 -5.60 -7.00 -5.66
C PHE A 42 -5.14 -6.67 -7.08
N GLU A 43 -5.55 -5.53 -7.59
CA GLU A 43 -5.00 -4.98 -8.82
C GLU A 43 -3.75 -4.17 -8.46
N VAL A 44 -2.60 -4.67 -8.86
CA VAL A 44 -1.29 -4.10 -8.49
C VAL A 44 -0.58 -3.57 -9.72
N LYS A 45 -0.03 -2.37 -9.59
CA LYS A 45 0.94 -1.80 -10.55
C LYS A 45 2.35 -1.94 -10.00
N THR A 46 3.31 -2.06 -10.91
CA THR A 46 4.75 -2.10 -10.60
C THR A 46 5.54 -1.14 -11.47
N THR A 47 4.85 -0.31 -12.25
CA THR A 47 5.46 0.65 -13.17
C THR A 47 4.83 2.03 -13.03
N GLY A 48 5.65 3.06 -13.11
CA GLY A 48 5.22 4.46 -12.96
C GLY A 48 4.77 4.74 -11.53
N PHE A 49 3.66 5.46 -11.39
CA PHE A 49 3.06 5.67 -10.07
C PHE A 49 2.27 4.43 -9.67
N ASP A 50 2.83 3.62 -8.82
CA ASP A 50 2.33 2.31 -8.40
C ASP A 50 1.61 2.32 -7.05
N ASN A 51 1.63 3.43 -6.34
CA ASN A 51 0.95 3.60 -5.06
C ASN A 51 0.44 5.03 -4.85
N VAL A 52 -0.43 5.18 -3.88
CA VAL A 52 -0.91 6.48 -3.41
C VAL A 52 -0.24 6.80 -2.07
N ARG A 53 0.60 7.82 -2.07
CA ARG A 53 1.10 8.46 -0.86
C ARG A 53 -0.06 9.21 -0.22
N CYS A 54 -0.43 8.83 1.00
CA CYS A 54 -1.61 9.34 1.67
C CYS A 54 -1.44 10.81 2.10
N ASN A 55 -2.48 11.60 1.89
CA ASN A 55 -2.57 12.99 2.31
C ASN A 55 -4.04 13.43 2.41
N GLY A 56 -4.89 12.57 3.00
CA GLY A 56 -6.31 12.86 3.17
C GLY A 56 -7.14 12.87 1.88
N GLN A 57 -6.65 12.25 0.78
CA GLN A 57 -7.39 12.20 -0.48
C GLN A 57 -8.74 11.51 -0.29
N VAL A 58 -9.72 12.00 -1.03
CA VAL A 58 -11.08 11.45 -1.05
C VAL A 58 -11.33 10.75 -2.39
N MET A 59 -11.72 9.50 -2.32
CA MET A 59 -12.19 8.71 -3.46
C MET A 59 -13.71 8.58 -3.36
N VAL A 60 -14.41 8.92 -4.45
CA VAL A 60 -15.86 8.75 -4.54
C VAL A 60 -16.14 7.59 -5.49
N LEU A 61 -16.86 6.59 -5.00
CA LEU A 61 -17.30 5.45 -5.81
C LEU A 61 -18.39 5.90 -6.79
N PRO A 62 -18.46 5.32 -8.00
CA PRO A 62 -19.49 5.66 -8.99
C PRO A 62 -20.91 5.48 -8.45
N GLU A 63 -21.10 4.50 -7.55
CA GLU A 63 -22.36 4.17 -6.90
C GLU A 63 -22.13 3.79 -5.43
N ARG A 64 -23.21 3.74 -4.66
CA ARG A 64 -23.17 3.23 -3.29
C ARG A 64 -23.08 1.71 -3.32
N LEU A 65 -22.10 1.16 -2.57
CA LEU A 65 -21.89 -0.27 -2.48
C LEU A 65 -22.16 -0.76 -1.06
N ASN A 66 -22.88 -1.87 -0.93
CA ASN A 66 -23.02 -2.58 0.33
C ASN A 66 -21.73 -3.34 0.62
N VAL A 67 -20.88 -2.78 1.46
CA VAL A 67 -19.55 -3.30 1.74
C VAL A 67 -19.57 -4.09 3.05
N LYS A 68 -19.19 -5.35 2.98
CA LYS A 68 -18.96 -6.20 4.15
C LYS A 68 -17.60 -5.93 4.77
N ARG A 69 -16.55 -5.87 3.93
CA ARG A 69 -15.17 -5.68 4.37
C ARG A 69 -14.35 -4.96 3.31
N ILE A 70 -13.38 -4.18 3.75
CA ILE A 70 -12.36 -3.59 2.89
C ILE A 70 -11.01 -4.24 3.23
N TYR A 71 -10.28 -4.65 2.19
CA TYR A 71 -8.91 -5.10 2.28
C TYR A 71 -8.01 -4.05 1.65
N ILE A 72 -6.91 -3.74 2.32
CA ILE A 72 -5.98 -2.70 1.93
C ILE A 72 -4.59 -3.30 1.84
N LEU A 73 -3.96 -3.17 0.70
CA LEU A 73 -2.56 -3.51 0.49
C LEU A 73 -1.75 -2.23 0.71
N ALA A 74 -1.02 -2.14 1.82
CA ALA A 74 -0.36 -0.92 2.24
C ALA A 74 0.94 -1.19 3.00
N SER A 75 1.77 -0.18 3.09
CA SER A 75 2.89 -0.10 4.01
C SER A 75 3.21 1.35 4.35
N SER A 76 4.06 1.56 5.34
CA SER A 76 4.63 2.86 5.64
C SER A 76 6.15 2.84 5.46
N ASN A 77 6.74 4.02 5.31
CA ASN A 77 8.16 4.23 5.43
C ASN A 77 8.46 5.09 6.67
N HIS A 78 9.67 4.96 7.22
CA HIS A 78 10.13 5.70 8.42
C HIS A 78 9.39 5.35 9.72
N GLY A 79 8.83 4.15 9.84
CA GLY A 79 8.22 3.62 11.05
C GLY A 79 6.75 3.22 10.89
N ASP A 80 6.16 2.75 12.00
CA ASP A 80 4.75 2.37 12.05
C ASP A 80 3.86 3.59 12.34
N TYR A 81 2.69 3.65 11.70
CA TYR A 81 1.74 4.76 11.89
C TYR A 81 0.36 4.23 12.24
N ASN A 82 -0.21 4.77 13.32
CA ASN A 82 -1.62 4.57 13.62
C ASN A 82 -2.43 5.65 12.90
N VAL A 83 -3.21 5.25 11.91
CA VAL A 83 -3.92 6.15 11.01
C VAL A 83 -5.41 5.88 10.98
N THR A 84 -6.15 6.85 10.50
CA THR A 84 -7.61 6.77 10.36
C THR A 84 -7.99 6.72 8.88
N ILE A 85 -8.86 5.77 8.53
CA ILE A 85 -9.52 5.64 7.22
C ILE A 85 -10.98 6.00 7.39
N GLY A 86 -11.48 6.92 6.59
CA GLY A 86 -12.89 7.34 6.59
C GLY A 86 -13.70 6.60 5.53
N LEU A 87 -14.88 6.11 5.91
CA LEU A 87 -15.88 5.51 5.01
C LEU A 87 -17.20 6.25 5.22
N ASP A 88 -17.55 7.15 4.31
CA ASP A 88 -18.61 8.15 4.50
C ASP A 88 -18.40 8.95 5.81
N SER A 89 -19.25 8.73 6.81
CA SER A 89 -19.16 9.38 8.14
C SER A 89 -18.50 8.50 9.21
N ASN A 90 -18.12 7.26 8.87
CA ASN A 90 -17.49 6.34 9.81
C ASN A 90 -15.98 6.40 9.71
N PHE A 91 -15.29 6.24 10.84
CA PHE A 91 -13.84 6.31 10.91
C PHE A 91 -13.27 5.05 11.56
N TYR A 92 -12.23 4.49 10.95
CA TYR A 92 -11.59 3.24 11.35
C TYR A 92 -10.10 3.47 11.58
N ASN A 93 -9.60 3.08 12.76
CA ASN A 93 -8.18 3.16 13.07
C ASN A 93 -7.48 1.89 12.63
N VAL A 94 -6.35 2.06 11.93
CA VAL A 94 -5.50 0.97 11.45
C VAL A 94 -4.05 1.33 11.72
N THR A 95 -3.27 0.40 12.27
CA THR A 95 -1.82 0.58 12.37
C THR A 95 -1.16 0.02 11.12
N ILE A 96 -0.56 0.89 10.32
CA ILE A 96 0.21 0.52 9.13
C ILE A 96 1.67 0.38 9.54
N ASN A 97 2.21 -0.81 9.35
CA ASN A 97 3.58 -1.13 9.73
C ASN A 97 4.58 -0.64 8.68
N ASP A 98 5.78 -0.34 9.16
CA ASP A 98 6.93 -0.07 8.31
C ASP A 98 7.17 -1.23 7.31
N TRP A 99 7.52 -0.87 6.09
CA TRP A 99 7.70 -1.80 4.97
C TRP A 99 8.78 -2.88 5.18
N CYS A 100 9.73 -2.65 6.08
CA CYS A 100 10.76 -3.61 6.46
C CYS A 100 10.55 -4.19 7.88
N LYS A 101 9.33 -4.06 8.43
CA LYS A 101 8.97 -4.60 9.75
C LYS A 101 7.88 -5.67 9.62
N SER A 102 8.31 -6.91 9.42
CA SER A 102 7.42 -8.09 9.37
C SER A 102 6.23 -7.95 8.39
N PRO A 103 6.48 -7.63 7.10
CA PRO A 103 5.39 -7.55 6.12
C PRO A 103 4.69 -8.90 5.99
N ASN A 104 3.36 -8.87 5.76
CA ASN A 104 2.51 -10.07 5.72
C ASN A 104 1.65 -10.19 4.44
N GLY A 105 2.05 -9.51 3.37
CA GLY A 105 1.35 -9.53 2.08
C GLY A 105 2.29 -9.91 0.93
N LEU A 106 2.78 -8.92 0.20
CA LEU A 106 3.86 -9.10 -0.77
C LEU A 106 5.19 -8.96 -0.04
N VAL A 107 5.92 -10.05 0.10
CA VAL A 107 7.16 -10.12 0.90
C VAL A 107 8.34 -10.42 0.01
N PHE A 108 9.43 -9.70 0.19
CA PHE A 108 10.69 -9.83 -0.55
C PHE A 108 11.85 -10.02 0.43
N ASP A 109 12.78 -10.89 0.08
CA ASP A 109 13.98 -11.17 0.89
C ASP A 109 15.06 -10.07 0.78
N TYR A 110 14.86 -9.13 -0.12
CA TYR A 110 15.75 -8.01 -0.34
C TYR A 110 14.99 -6.78 -0.85
N ARG A 111 15.64 -5.64 -0.74
CA ARG A 111 15.28 -4.39 -1.41
C ARG A 111 16.42 -3.92 -2.28
N TYR A 112 16.15 -3.05 -3.22
CA TYR A 112 17.19 -2.29 -3.90
C TYR A 112 17.47 -0.97 -3.18
N ILE A 113 18.71 -0.50 -3.28
CA ILE A 113 19.10 0.87 -2.94
C ILE A 113 19.30 1.68 -4.22
N SER A 114 19.47 3.01 -4.13
CA SER A 114 19.54 3.91 -5.30
C SER A 114 20.68 3.59 -6.26
N THR A 115 21.74 2.90 -5.82
CA THR A 115 22.81 2.40 -6.68
C THR A 115 22.42 1.20 -7.54
N GLY A 116 21.24 0.62 -7.32
CA GLY A 116 20.78 -0.63 -7.96
C GLY A 116 21.31 -1.89 -7.28
N GLU A 117 22.06 -1.76 -6.19
CA GLU A 117 22.55 -2.90 -5.40
C GLU A 117 21.42 -3.51 -4.55
N ARG A 118 21.49 -4.83 -4.33
CA ARG A 118 20.58 -5.53 -3.42
C ARG A 118 21.05 -5.39 -1.98
N GLN A 119 20.12 -5.05 -1.13
CA GLN A 119 20.29 -5.08 0.31
C GLN A 119 19.39 -6.16 0.89
N PHE A 120 19.97 -7.24 1.43
CA PHE A 120 19.24 -8.42 1.95
C PHE A 120 18.59 -8.10 3.30
N ILE A 121 17.48 -7.43 3.23
CA ILE A 121 16.58 -7.09 4.34
C ILE A 121 15.18 -7.46 3.87
N THR A 122 14.45 -8.24 4.66
CA THR A 122 13.06 -8.58 4.36
C THR A 122 12.20 -7.33 4.40
N CYS A 123 11.61 -6.99 3.27
CA CYS A 123 10.73 -5.84 3.11
C CYS A 123 9.48 -6.22 2.32
N GLY A 124 8.47 -5.38 2.32
CA GLY A 124 7.28 -5.65 1.55
C GLY A 124 6.08 -4.77 1.87
N VAL A 125 4.93 -5.25 1.45
CA VAL A 125 3.64 -4.59 1.61
C VAL A 125 2.71 -5.53 2.35
N SER A 126 1.98 -5.02 3.33
CA SER A 126 1.09 -5.82 4.19
C SER A 126 -0.37 -5.70 3.79
N VAL A 127 -1.15 -6.73 4.11
CA VAL A 127 -2.61 -6.73 3.96
C VAL A 127 -3.26 -6.34 5.28
N TYR A 128 -4.13 -5.37 5.23
CA TYR A 128 -4.99 -4.93 6.35
C TYR A 128 -6.45 -5.15 5.99
N SER A 129 -7.29 -5.43 6.99
CA SER A 129 -8.72 -5.61 6.77
C SER A 129 -9.55 -4.78 7.75
N ILE A 130 -10.64 -4.22 7.26
CA ILE A 130 -11.61 -3.45 8.03
C ILE A 130 -12.98 -4.05 7.81
N GLU A 131 -13.63 -4.51 8.88
CA GLU A 131 -15.05 -4.88 8.84
C GLU A 131 -15.90 -3.62 8.78
N VAL A 132 -16.77 -3.54 7.78
CA VAL A 132 -17.55 -2.34 7.48
C VAL A 132 -19.04 -2.58 7.75
N ASN A 133 -19.62 -3.61 7.13
CA ASN A 133 -21.03 -4.00 7.23
C ASN A 133 -21.98 -2.80 7.01
N ASN A 134 -21.69 -1.98 6.03
CA ASN A 134 -22.43 -0.75 5.75
C ASN A 134 -22.40 -0.38 4.26
N THR A 135 -23.26 0.54 3.86
CA THR A 135 -23.23 1.13 2.52
C THR A 135 -22.19 2.23 2.47
N VAL A 136 -21.32 2.18 1.47
CA VAL A 136 -20.20 3.11 1.28
C VAL A 136 -20.25 3.74 -0.10
N GLN A 137 -20.04 5.03 -0.18
CA GLN A 137 -19.85 5.78 -1.43
C GLN A 137 -18.54 6.57 -1.43
N LYS A 138 -18.05 6.95 -0.26
CA LYS A 138 -16.87 7.80 -0.12
C LYS A 138 -15.84 7.12 0.76
N LEU A 139 -14.60 7.03 0.25
CA LEU A 139 -13.44 6.59 0.99
C LEU A 139 -12.49 7.77 1.18
N THR A 140 -12.10 8.05 2.43
CA THR A 140 -11.09 9.06 2.77
C THR A 140 -9.83 8.37 3.23
N LEU A 141 -8.72 8.60 2.53
CA LEU A 141 -7.42 8.05 2.85
C LEU A 141 -6.82 8.75 4.08
N PRO A 142 -5.86 8.12 4.77
CA PRO A 142 -5.13 8.75 5.87
C PRO A 142 -4.49 10.09 5.50
N SER A 143 -4.32 10.97 6.48
CA SER A 143 -3.57 12.23 6.31
C SER A 143 -2.10 12.09 6.71
N GLU A 144 -1.51 10.89 6.54
CA GLU A 144 -0.12 10.59 6.88
C GLU A 144 0.69 10.29 5.61
N ILE A 145 1.61 11.19 5.28
CA ILE A 145 2.40 11.14 4.02
C ILE A 145 3.39 9.98 3.95
N ASN A 146 3.73 9.37 5.07
CA ASN A 146 4.59 8.19 5.12
C ASN A 146 3.82 6.88 4.97
N VAL A 147 2.49 6.96 4.85
CA VAL A 147 1.64 5.80 4.55
C VAL A 147 1.34 5.75 3.05
N HIS A 148 1.54 4.57 2.48
CA HIS A 148 1.38 4.28 1.07
C HIS A 148 0.37 3.16 0.86
N ILE A 149 -0.64 3.40 0.02
CA ILE A 149 -1.65 2.41 -0.35
C ILE A 149 -1.39 1.98 -1.79
N PHE A 150 -1.20 0.68 -2.00
CA PHE A 150 -0.91 0.06 -3.29
C PHE A 150 -2.17 -0.41 -3.99
N ALA A 151 -3.10 -0.99 -3.24
CA ALA A 151 -4.38 -1.43 -3.78
C ALA A 151 -5.45 -1.53 -2.68
N ILE A 152 -6.71 -1.48 -3.09
CA ILE A 152 -7.88 -1.67 -2.21
C ILE A 152 -8.84 -2.63 -2.88
N THR A 153 -9.29 -3.64 -2.14
CA THR A 153 -10.32 -4.58 -2.55
C THR A 153 -11.51 -4.51 -1.60
N MET A 154 -12.72 -4.49 -2.13
CA MET A 154 -13.96 -4.46 -1.35
C MET A 154 -14.70 -5.79 -1.49
N GLU A 155 -14.98 -6.44 -0.36
CA GLU A 155 -15.90 -7.55 -0.27
C GLU A 155 -17.31 -7.00 -0.10
N LEU A 156 -18.20 -7.31 -1.05
CA LEU A 156 -19.57 -6.83 -1.00
C LEU A 156 -20.45 -7.79 -0.19
N SER A 157 -21.44 -7.23 0.48
CA SER A 157 -22.53 -8.00 1.08
C SER A 157 -23.48 -8.47 -0.02
N ASN A 158 -23.93 -9.70 0.08
CA ASN A 158 -24.96 -10.26 -0.82
C ASN A 158 -26.34 -9.64 -0.53
#